data_1c257b10461facb8341a26b436dfaf1f
#
_entry.id   1c257b10461facb8341a26b436dfaf1f
#
_cell.length_a   1.000
_cell.length_b   1.000
_cell.length_c   1.000
_cell.angle_alpha   90.00
_cell.angle_beta   90.00
_cell.angle_gamma   90.00
#
_symmetry.space_group_name_H-M   'P 1'
#
loop_
_entity.id
_entity.type
_entity.pdbx_description
1 polymer ?
#
loop_
_entity_poly.entity_id
_entity_poly.type
_entity_poly.pdbx_seq_one_letter_code
_entity_poly.pdbx_strand_id
1 'polypeptide(L)'
;MRQRRYADIANTWNVMVENARPIVGSLGPAVERHQALETHVQGLVRFNEQAEAIRSELSSVMKQRRELAREGATIYRRFTADLQAHHGLDSAELIRYGLQPKGRPRKAASKKKVEVAAKERSVEASKVDIEVAPA
;
A
#
# COMPACT_ATOMS: atom_id res chain seq x y z
N MET A 1 15.26 5.86 3.67
CA MET A 1 16.40 6.42 4.43
C MET A 1 16.73 5.64 5.71
N ARG A 2 15.77 5.43 6.59
CA ARG A 2 16.01 4.71 7.85
C ARG A 2 16.63 3.32 7.67
N GLN A 3 16.27 2.66 6.64
CA GLN A 3 16.72 1.29 6.41
C GLN A 3 18.15 1.19 5.92
N ARG A 4 18.59 2.12 5.09
CA ARG A 4 20.00 2.24 4.71
C ARG A 4 20.85 2.45 5.95
N ARG A 5 20.33 3.24 6.89
CA ARG A 5 21.01 3.49 8.14
C ARG A 5 21.27 2.21 8.95
N TYR A 6 20.28 1.32 9.06
CA TYR A 6 20.47 0.06 9.78
C TYR A 6 21.41 -0.90 9.06
N ALA A 7 21.32 -0.95 7.74
CA ALA A 7 22.27 -1.72 6.95
C ALA A 7 23.69 -1.19 7.09
N ASP A 8 23.88 0.12 7.08
CA ASP A 8 25.16 0.77 7.26
C ASP A 8 25.72 0.51 8.67
N ILE A 9 24.87 0.56 9.68
CA ILE A 9 25.24 0.22 11.06
C ILE A 9 25.71 -1.24 11.14
N ALA A 10 24.95 -2.14 10.56
CA ALA A 10 25.31 -3.56 10.54
C ALA A 10 26.65 -3.79 9.85
N ASN A 11 26.88 -3.13 8.72
CA ASN A 11 28.15 -3.22 8.00
C ASN A 11 29.31 -2.67 8.82
N THR A 12 29.14 -1.52 9.45
CA THR A 12 30.16 -0.89 10.29
C THR A 12 30.54 -1.81 11.45
N TRP A 13 29.55 -2.34 12.13
CA TRP A 13 29.77 -3.26 13.25
C TRP A 13 30.43 -4.56 12.81
N ASN A 14 29.99 -5.08 11.65
CA ASN A 14 30.56 -6.29 11.10
C ASN A 14 32.06 -6.13 10.74
N VAL A 15 32.42 -5.00 10.16
CA VAL A 15 33.82 -4.67 9.87
C VAL A 15 34.66 -4.69 11.16
N MET A 16 34.13 -4.09 12.21
CA MET A 16 34.79 -4.09 13.51
C MET A 16 34.92 -5.50 14.07
N VAL A 17 33.87 -6.30 14.02
CA VAL A 17 33.87 -7.69 14.49
C VAL A 17 34.90 -8.52 13.73
N GLU A 18 34.92 -8.44 12.41
CA GLU A 18 35.82 -9.20 11.56
C GLU A 18 37.29 -8.78 11.77
N ASN A 19 37.56 -7.49 11.83
CA ASN A 19 38.92 -6.97 12.01
C ASN A 19 39.47 -7.25 13.41
N ALA A 20 38.63 -7.38 14.41
CA ALA A 20 39.01 -7.69 15.77
C ALA A 20 39.22 -9.18 16.03
N ARG A 21 38.72 -10.09 15.18
CA ARG A 21 38.83 -11.55 15.39
C ARG A 21 40.24 -12.03 15.71
N PRO A 22 41.28 -11.61 14.98
CA PRO A 22 42.63 -12.10 15.23
C PRO A 22 43.17 -11.75 16.63
N ILE A 23 42.69 -10.65 17.22
CA ILE A 23 43.23 -10.15 18.50
C ILE A 23 42.26 -10.33 19.67
N VAL A 24 41.09 -10.88 19.44
CA VAL A 24 40.03 -11.02 20.48
C VAL A 24 40.55 -11.75 21.70
N GLY A 25 41.34 -12.83 21.50
CA GLY A 25 41.89 -13.60 22.59
C GLY A 25 42.82 -12.81 23.51
N SER A 26 43.41 -11.72 23.02
CA SER A 26 44.28 -10.85 23.80
C SER A 26 43.61 -9.67 24.45
N LEU A 27 42.29 -9.48 24.16
CA LEU A 27 41.54 -8.34 24.69
C LEU A 27 40.95 -8.57 26.10
N GLY A 28 41.16 -9.77 26.68
CA GLY A 28 40.64 -10.08 28.02
C GLY A 28 39.14 -9.97 28.14
N PRO A 29 38.64 -9.11 29.05
CA PRO A 29 37.17 -8.98 29.27
C PRO A 29 36.42 -8.45 28.07
N ALA A 30 37.06 -7.92 27.05
CA ALA A 30 36.43 -7.48 25.83
C ALA A 30 35.93 -8.61 24.93
N VAL A 31 36.33 -9.86 25.19
CA VAL A 31 35.87 -11.05 24.45
C VAL A 31 34.35 -11.17 24.50
N GLU A 32 33.74 -10.95 25.65
CA GLU A 32 32.28 -11.03 25.83
C GLU A 32 31.57 -9.95 25.01
N ARG A 33 32.12 -8.75 24.98
CA ARG A 33 31.57 -7.63 24.19
C ARG A 33 31.66 -7.89 22.70
N HIS A 34 32.77 -8.50 22.25
CA HIS A 34 32.94 -8.92 20.87
C HIS A 34 31.86 -9.92 20.47
N GLN A 35 31.65 -10.95 21.30
CA GLN A 35 30.59 -11.95 21.05
C GLN A 35 29.20 -11.35 21.04
N ALA A 36 28.93 -10.45 21.99
CA ALA A 36 27.68 -9.74 22.06
C ALA A 36 27.43 -8.89 20.80
N LEU A 37 28.46 -8.19 20.34
CA LEU A 37 28.37 -7.37 19.13
C LEU A 37 28.14 -8.26 17.89
N GLU A 38 28.85 -9.37 17.78
CA GLU A 38 28.66 -10.33 16.70
C GLU A 38 27.23 -10.85 16.65
N THR A 39 26.67 -11.21 17.79
CA THR A 39 25.25 -11.64 17.90
C THR A 39 24.30 -10.55 17.45
N HIS A 40 24.53 -9.31 17.84
CA HIS A 40 23.71 -8.17 17.44
C HIS A 40 23.82 -7.88 15.94
N VAL A 41 25.01 -8.02 15.36
CA VAL A 41 25.20 -7.88 13.90
C VAL A 41 24.38 -8.93 13.16
N GLN A 42 24.46 -10.18 13.58
CA GLN A 42 23.68 -11.27 12.96
C GLN A 42 22.17 -11.02 13.08
N GLY A 43 21.71 -10.59 14.25
CA GLY A 43 20.31 -10.23 14.46
C GLY A 43 19.85 -9.08 13.58
N LEU A 44 20.67 -8.05 13.46
CA LEU A 44 20.37 -6.87 12.65
C LEU A 44 20.31 -7.21 11.16
N VAL A 45 21.23 -8.02 10.67
CA VAL A 45 21.23 -8.52 9.29
C VAL A 45 19.96 -9.31 9.02
N ARG A 46 19.60 -10.22 9.93
CA ARG A 46 18.38 -11.02 9.80
C ARG A 46 17.13 -10.16 9.72
N PHE A 47 17.01 -9.19 10.61
CA PHE A 47 15.85 -8.27 10.60
C PHE A 47 15.82 -7.39 9.36
N ASN A 48 16.97 -6.96 8.87
CA ASN A 48 17.04 -6.22 7.61
C ASN A 48 16.55 -7.07 6.43
N GLU A 49 16.95 -8.33 6.36
CA GLU A 49 16.48 -9.27 5.34
C GLU A 49 14.99 -9.49 5.44
N GLN A 50 14.46 -9.67 6.64
CA GLN A 50 13.02 -9.80 6.86
C GLN A 50 12.26 -8.54 6.43
N ALA A 51 12.79 -7.36 6.76
CA ALA A 51 12.19 -6.10 6.37
C ALA A 51 12.13 -5.95 4.85
N GLU A 52 13.19 -6.35 4.14
CA GLU A 52 13.20 -6.33 2.68
C GLU A 52 12.19 -7.33 2.09
N ALA A 53 12.13 -8.52 2.64
CA ALA A 53 11.16 -9.52 2.21
C ALA A 53 9.72 -9.05 2.39
N ILE A 54 9.41 -8.44 3.54
CA ILE A 54 8.09 -7.89 3.84
C ILE A 54 7.73 -6.75 2.87
N ARG A 55 8.69 -5.90 2.55
CA ARG A 55 8.47 -4.82 1.58
C ARG A 55 8.20 -5.34 0.19
N SER A 56 8.95 -6.32 -0.24
CA SER A 56 8.76 -6.96 -1.52
C SER A 56 7.36 -7.59 -1.60
N GLU A 57 6.97 -8.29 -0.55
CA GLU A 57 5.64 -8.88 -0.43
C GLU A 57 4.55 -7.81 -0.43
N LEU A 58 4.73 -6.74 0.35
CA LEU A 58 3.79 -5.62 0.37
C LEU A 58 3.64 -4.99 -1.02
N SER A 59 4.74 -4.78 -1.73
CA SER A 59 4.73 -4.24 -3.09
C SER A 59 3.93 -5.13 -4.03
N SER A 60 4.12 -6.44 -3.95
CA SER A 60 3.40 -7.43 -4.74
C SER A 60 1.89 -7.38 -4.43
N VAL A 61 1.53 -7.37 -3.16
CA VAL A 61 0.13 -7.29 -2.72
C VAL A 61 -0.52 -5.99 -3.19
N MET A 62 0.18 -4.88 -3.09
CA MET A 62 -0.32 -3.60 -3.58
C MET A 62 -0.57 -3.60 -5.08
N LYS A 63 0.31 -4.25 -5.84
CA LYS A 63 0.13 -4.41 -7.27
C LYS A 63 -1.11 -5.25 -7.59
N GLN A 64 -1.27 -6.39 -6.92
CA GLN A 64 -2.43 -7.25 -7.06
C GLN A 64 -3.72 -6.51 -6.72
N ARG A 65 -3.71 -5.73 -5.65
CA ARG A 65 -4.85 -4.90 -5.25
C ARG A 65 -5.25 -3.90 -6.33
N ARG A 66 -4.27 -3.25 -6.95
CA ARG A 66 -4.54 -2.32 -8.05
C ARG A 66 -5.15 -3.02 -9.26
N GLU A 67 -4.62 -4.18 -9.60
CA GLU A 67 -5.14 -4.97 -10.72
C GLU A 67 -6.57 -5.41 -10.48
N LEU A 68 -6.87 -5.94 -9.30
CA LEU A 68 -8.24 -6.31 -8.92
C LEU A 68 -9.19 -5.11 -8.93
N ALA A 69 -8.75 -3.98 -8.42
CA ALA A 69 -9.56 -2.76 -8.43
C ALA A 69 -9.85 -2.29 -9.86
N ARG A 70 -8.87 -2.38 -10.74
CA ARG A 70 -9.03 -2.02 -12.16
C ARG A 70 -9.99 -2.94 -12.88
N GLU A 71 -9.82 -4.23 -12.70
CA GLU A 71 -10.71 -5.24 -13.28
C GLU A 71 -12.13 -5.09 -12.73
N GLY A 72 -12.25 -4.94 -11.42
CA GLY A 72 -13.54 -4.72 -10.77
C GLY A 72 -14.24 -3.45 -11.24
N ALA A 73 -13.49 -2.38 -11.46
CA ALA A 73 -14.06 -1.14 -12.01
C ALA A 73 -14.61 -1.33 -13.42
N THR A 74 -13.96 -2.13 -14.23
CA THR A 74 -14.43 -2.47 -15.58
C THR A 74 -15.73 -3.29 -15.52
N ILE A 75 -15.74 -4.30 -14.67
CA ILE A 75 -16.92 -5.15 -14.45
C ILE A 75 -18.07 -4.32 -13.88
N TYR A 76 -17.77 -3.47 -12.91
CA TYR A 76 -18.76 -2.59 -12.30
C TYR A 76 -19.45 -1.69 -13.33
N ARG A 77 -18.69 -1.09 -14.24
CA ARG A 77 -19.24 -0.26 -15.31
C ARG A 77 -20.16 -1.04 -16.25
N ARG A 78 -19.73 -2.23 -16.65
CA ARG A 78 -20.53 -3.10 -17.50
C ARG A 78 -21.81 -3.55 -16.82
N PHE A 79 -21.69 -3.98 -15.59
CA PHE A 79 -22.83 -4.41 -14.80
C PHE A 79 -23.79 -3.26 -14.53
N THR A 80 -23.29 -2.06 -14.28
CA THR A 80 -24.10 -0.85 -14.17
C THR A 80 -24.90 -0.60 -15.46
N ALA A 81 -24.25 -0.72 -16.59
CA ALA A 81 -24.91 -0.58 -17.89
C ALA A 81 -25.98 -1.66 -18.10
N ASP A 82 -25.71 -2.88 -17.68
CA ASP A 82 -26.68 -3.98 -17.78
C ASP A 82 -27.91 -3.73 -16.91
N LEU A 83 -27.73 -3.24 -15.70
CA LEU A 83 -28.83 -2.87 -14.81
C LEU A 83 -29.64 -1.72 -15.37
N GLN A 84 -28.98 -0.73 -15.94
CA GLN A 84 -29.66 0.42 -16.58
C GLN A 84 -30.44 -0.02 -17.82
N ALA A 85 -29.89 -0.94 -18.59
CA ALA A 85 -30.56 -1.50 -19.75
C ALA A 85 -31.81 -2.33 -19.36
N HIS A 86 -31.69 -3.08 -18.25
CA HIS A 86 -32.77 -3.93 -17.76
C HIS A 86 -33.92 -3.13 -17.15
N HIS A 87 -33.63 -2.14 -16.32
CA HIS A 87 -34.62 -1.36 -15.59
C HIS A 87 -35.01 -0.06 -16.26
N GLY A 88 -34.20 0.45 -17.17
CA GLY A 88 -34.33 1.80 -17.73
C GLY A 88 -33.48 2.81 -16.98
N LEU A 89 -32.96 3.81 -17.70
CA LEU A 89 -32.04 4.81 -17.15
C LEU A 89 -32.64 5.68 -16.04
N ASP A 90 -33.95 5.87 -16.07
CA ASP A 90 -34.69 6.71 -15.13
C ASP A 90 -35.48 5.91 -14.10
N SER A 91 -35.26 4.60 -14.02
CA SER A 91 -36.01 3.73 -13.12
C SER A 91 -35.59 3.95 -11.66
N ALA A 92 -36.57 4.04 -10.77
CA ALA A 92 -36.34 4.10 -9.32
C ALA A 92 -35.72 2.81 -8.77
N GLU A 93 -35.84 1.70 -9.47
CA GLU A 93 -35.21 0.42 -9.08
C GLU A 93 -33.72 0.49 -9.02
N LEU A 94 -33.08 1.39 -9.78
CA LEU A 94 -31.66 1.59 -9.78
C LEU A 94 -31.10 2.01 -8.40
N ILE A 95 -31.94 2.68 -7.60
CA ILE A 95 -31.56 3.12 -6.25
C ILE A 95 -31.21 1.93 -5.35
N ARG A 96 -31.87 0.79 -5.55
CA ARG A 96 -31.62 -0.44 -4.78
C ARG A 96 -30.19 -0.96 -4.95
N TYR A 97 -29.57 -0.64 -6.08
CA TYR A 97 -28.20 -1.03 -6.41
C TYR A 97 -27.20 0.08 -6.13
N GLY A 98 -27.62 1.16 -5.47
CA GLY A 98 -26.78 2.30 -5.19
C GLY A 98 -26.53 3.20 -6.40
N LEU A 99 -27.28 3.01 -7.48
CA LEU A 99 -27.18 3.81 -8.70
C LEU A 99 -28.20 4.95 -8.67
N GLN A 100 -27.83 6.06 -9.28
CA GLN A 100 -28.77 7.16 -9.43
C GLN A 100 -29.44 7.08 -10.78
N PRO A 101 -30.79 7.14 -10.82
CA PRO A 101 -31.49 7.20 -12.08
C PRO A 101 -31.11 8.47 -12.86
N LYS A 102 -30.87 8.33 -14.15
CA LYS A 102 -30.68 9.47 -15.03
C LYS A 102 -32.06 10.01 -15.38
N GLY A 103 -32.63 10.74 -14.45
CA GLY A 103 -33.96 11.29 -14.64
C GLY A 103 -33.98 12.51 -15.56
N ARG A 104 -35.17 13.14 -15.62
CA ARG A 104 -35.38 14.39 -16.36
C ARG A 104 -34.32 15.44 -15.96
N PRO A 105 -33.93 16.31 -16.89
CA PRO A 105 -32.98 17.38 -16.58
C PRO A 105 -33.47 18.18 -15.37
N ARG A 106 -32.65 18.19 -14.32
CA ARG A 106 -32.92 18.97 -13.13
C ARG A 106 -32.57 20.42 -13.39
N LYS A 107 -33.19 21.32 -12.61
CA LYS A 107 -32.83 22.75 -12.64
C LYS A 107 -31.29 22.91 -12.41
N ALA A 108 -30.70 23.91 -13.04
CA ALA A 108 -29.26 24.13 -13.03
C ALA A 108 -28.62 24.11 -11.64
N ALA A 109 -29.27 24.61 -10.60
CA ALA A 109 -28.80 24.60 -9.24
C ALA A 109 -28.71 23.17 -8.67
N SER A 110 -29.63 22.30 -9.03
CA SER A 110 -29.59 20.89 -8.62
C SER A 110 -28.50 20.11 -9.34
N LYS A 111 -28.20 20.45 -10.59
CA LYS A 111 -27.10 19.87 -11.35
C LYS A 111 -25.77 20.17 -10.69
N LYS A 112 -25.53 21.42 -10.31
CA LYS A 112 -24.32 21.82 -9.60
C LYS A 112 -24.11 21.03 -8.31
N LYS A 113 -25.17 20.86 -7.55
CA LYS A 113 -25.11 20.13 -6.28
C LYS A 113 -24.80 18.65 -6.49
N VAL A 114 -25.36 18.04 -7.52
CA VAL A 114 -25.09 16.64 -7.86
C VAL A 114 -23.68 16.46 -8.39
N GLU A 115 -23.19 17.38 -9.19
CA GLU A 115 -21.82 17.34 -9.68
C GLU A 115 -20.78 17.45 -8.55
N VAL A 116 -21.01 18.33 -7.60
CA VAL A 116 -20.15 18.45 -6.43
C VAL A 116 -20.14 17.18 -5.61
N ALA A 117 -21.29 16.59 -5.35
CA ALA A 117 -21.39 15.34 -4.61
C ALA A 117 -20.73 14.18 -5.36
N ALA A 118 -20.91 14.09 -6.67
CA ALA A 118 -20.25 13.09 -7.51
C ALA A 118 -18.74 13.27 -7.53
N LYS A 119 -18.29 14.51 -7.57
CA LYS A 119 -16.87 14.85 -7.53
C LYS A 119 -16.23 14.50 -6.20
N GLU A 120 -16.89 14.76 -5.09
CA GLU A 120 -16.46 14.38 -3.75
C GLU A 120 -16.37 12.86 -3.60
N ARG A 121 -17.37 12.13 -4.06
CA ARG A 121 -17.35 10.66 -4.04
C ARG A 121 -16.24 10.09 -4.90
N SER A 122 -15.98 10.68 -6.04
CA SER A 122 -14.90 10.28 -6.92
C SER A 122 -13.54 10.51 -6.28
N VAL A 123 -13.36 11.63 -5.60
CA VAL A 123 -12.13 11.94 -4.84
C VAL A 123 -11.97 10.99 -3.66
N GLU A 124 -13.04 10.68 -2.95
CA GLU A 124 -13.02 9.71 -1.86
C GLU A 124 -12.66 8.31 -2.36
N ALA A 125 -13.25 7.87 -3.44
CA ALA A 125 -12.94 6.61 -4.07
C ALA A 125 -11.47 6.56 -4.52
N SER A 126 -10.94 7.65 -5.06
CA SER A 126 -9.55 7.76 -5.43
C SER A 126 -8.60 7.73 -4.24
N LYS A 127 -8.99 8.32 -3.13
CA LYS A 127 -8.22 8.27 -1.89
C LYS A 127 -8.22 6.90 -1.24
N VAL A 128 -9.33 6.22 -1.33
CA VAL A 128 -9.46 4.87 -0.82
C VAL A 128 -8.75 3.90 -1.74
N ASP A 129 -8.88 4.23 -2.97
CA ASP A 129 -8.28 3.49 -3.91
C ASP A 129 -6.99 3.86 -4.24
N ILE A 130 -7.21 4.56 -4.01
CA ILE A 130 -6.73 5.05 -4.49
C ILE A 130 -6.17 5.85 -4.02
N GLU A 131 -6.43 5.84 -3.57
CA GLU A 131 -6.73 5.80 -3.53
C GLU A 131 -6.87 5.15 -4.11
N VAL A 132 -7.21 4.79 -4.24
CA VAL A 132 -7.35 4.06 -4.94
C VAL A 132 -6.93 4.44 -6.15
N ALA A 133 -6.85 5.05 -6.42
CA ALA A 133 -6.42 5.26 -7.41
C ALA A 133 -5.69 6.17 -7.61
N PRO A 134 -5.49 6.66 -7.64
CA PRO A 134 -4.48 7.07 -8.02
C PRO A 134 -3.56 7.00 -7.21
N ALA A 135 -3.43 6.78 -7.00
CA ALA A 135 -2.67 6.80 -6.46
C ALA A 135 -1.72 6.52 -6.15
#